data_b5d7b6bd11f207763b7923ee45214bbc
#
_entry.id   b5d7b6bd11f207763b7923ee45214bbc
#
_cell.length_a   1.000
_cell.length_b   1.000
_cell.length_c   1.000
_cell.angle_alpha   90.00
_cell.angle_beta   90.00
_cell.angle_gamma   90.00
#
_symmetry.space_group_name_H-M   'P 1'
#
loop_
_entity.id
_entity.type
_entity.pdbx_description
1 polymer ?
#
loop_
_entity_poly.entity_id
_entity_poly.type
_entity_poly.pdbx_seq_one_letter_code
_entity_poly.pdbx_strand_id
1 'polypeptide(L)'
;MSVALRQGDYSQAWLVRSVKCSSHKVAATPKLPPMQQRIDGRGADEIRPLNFELNVAPPASGSVLVSMGETRVICAVTIEETVPRWMKEQGVSGGWLTAEYSMLPYSTQPRKPRDISKGRMDGRSVEIQRLIGRSLRAVTDLEKLGPRTIWIDCDVLQADGGTRTTAITGASLALAVACRKLVRERKLDAPPMQKLVAAVSAGILERKAIVDLNYEEDKLVSVDFNLVATEDGEFVEVQSSGEEATFSGLQLDELLTLGRKAIGTLIGAQRTVLARIMVTPPDG
;
A
#
# COMPACT_ATOMS: atom_id res chain seq x y z
N MET A 1 26.46 23.05 -53.29
CA MET A 1 26.17 24.23 -52.46
C MET A 1 26.25 23.81 -51.00
N SER A 2 27.35 24.19 -50.34
CA SER A 2 27.71 23.80 -48.99
C SER A 2 27.28 24.95 -48.06
N VAL A 3 26.45 24.66 -47.06
CA VAL A 3 26.05 25.63 -46.03
C VAL A 3 26.83 25.29 -44.77
N ALA A 4 27.77 26.14 -44.41
CA ALA A 4 28.54 26.08 -43.18
C ALA A 4 27.70 26.63 -42.01
N LEU A 5 27.50 25.83 -40.99
CA LEU A 5 26.94 26.27 -39.69
C LEU A 5 28.08 26.84 -38.82
N ARG A 6 27.93 28.08 -38.40
CA ARG A 6 28.83 28.76 -37.47
C ARG A 6 28.63 28.23 -36.04
N GLN A 7 29.74 27.87 -35.43
CA GLN A 7 29.82 27.65 -33.97
C GLN A 7 29.65 28.99 -33.25
N GLY A 8 28.66 29.08 -32.37
CA GLY A 8 28.47 30.19 -31.45
C GLY A 8 29.10 29.88 -30.10
N ASP A 9 30.01 30.75 -29.70
CA ASP A 9 30.70 30.77 -28.39
C ASP A 9 29.70 31.03 -27.26
N TYR A 10 29.57 30.09 -26.33
CA TYR A 10 28.87 30.27 -25.05
C TYR A 10 29.87 30.23 -23.89
N SER A 11 30.70 31.29 -23.78
CA SER A 11 31.42 31.57 -22.54
C SER A 11 30.67 32.66 -21.76
N GLN A 12 29.71 32.26 -20.94
CA GLN A 12 29.22 33.13 -19.86
C GLN A 12 29.70 32.60 -18.53
N ALA A 13 30.71 33.28 -18.00
CA ALA A 13 31.22 33.10 -16.65
C ALA A 13 30.14 33.45 -15.60
N TRP A 14 29.73 32.49 -14.79
CA TRP A 14 28.92 32.73 -13.63
C TRP A 14 29.74 33.40 -12.55
N LEU A 15 29.55 34.69 -12.35
CA LEU A 15 30.07 35.40 -11.18
C LEU A 15 29.33 34.96 -9.95
N VAL A 16 29.97 34.11 -9.13
CA VAL A 16 29.50 33.76 -7.79
C VAL A 16 29.68 34.98 -6.87
N ARG A 17 28.63 35.77 -6.68
CA ARG A 17 28.62 36.77 -5.62
C ARG A 17 28.51 36.06 -4.27
N SER A 18 29.58 36.19 -3.48
CA SER A 18 29.57 35.75 -2.07
C SER A 18 28.52 36.55 -1.29
N VAL A 19 27.40 35.89 -0.94
CA VAL A 19 26.45 36.44 0.01
C VAL A 19 27.00 36.23 1.40
N LYS A 20 27.36 37.31 2.10
CA LYS A 20 27.71 37.25 3.53
C LYS A 20 26.48 36.73 4.30
N CYS A 21 26.55 35.53 4.81
CA CYS A 21 25.56 34.97 5.72
C CYS A 21 25.62 35.75 7.05
N SER A 22 24.67 36.67 7.27
CA SER A 22 24.49 37.29 8.57
C SER A 22 23.92 36.23 9.53
N SER A 23 24.61 36.03 10.66
CA SER A 23 24.17 35.14 11.74
C SER A 23 22.83 35.63 12.31
N HIS A 24 21.74 35.10 11.76
CA HIS A 24 20.43 35.26 12.40
C HIS A 24 20.39 34.35 13.62
N LYS A 25 20.20 34.93 14.80
CA LYS A 25 19.93 34.17 16.03
C LYS A 25 18.71 33.29 15.75
N VAL A 26 18.92 31.97 15.81
CA VAL A 26 17.83 30.99 15.77
C VAL A 26 16.93 31.29 16.95
N ALA A 27 15.74 31.84 16.71
CA ALA A 27 14.73 32.06 17.73
C ALA A 27 14.39 30.71 18.35
N ALA A 28 14.36 30.66 19.68
CA ALA A 28 13.98 29.45 20.43
C ALA A 28 12.62 28.97 19.91
N THR A 29 12.57 27.72 19.46
CA THR A 29 11.34 27.07 18.97
C THR A 29 10.29 27.17 20.10
N PRO A 30 9.10 27.74 19.86
CA PRO A 30 8.06 27.80 20.89
C PRO A 30 7.71 26.34 21.28
N LYS A 31 7.68 26.08 22.60
CA LYS A 31 7.19 24.79 23.11
C LYS A 31 5.77 24.61 22.61
N LEU A 32 5.59 23.60 21.78
CA LEU A 32 4.27 23.21 21.24
C LEU A 32 3.36 22.85 22.42
N PRO A 33 2.07 23.24 22.38
CA PRO A 33 1.10 22.79 23.37
C PRO A 33 1.04 21.26 23.38
N PRO A 34 0.69 20.62 24.50
CA PRO A 34 0.52 19.19 24.57
C PRO A 34 -0.52 18.77 23.52
N MET A 35 -0.26 17.63 22.86
CA MET A 35 -1.17 17.05 21.86
C MET A 35 -2.58 16.96 22.46
N GLN A 36 -3.57 17.51 21.79
CA GLN A 36 -4.91 16.98 21.95
C GLN A 36 -4.85 15.49 21.63
N GLN A 37 -5.40 14.68 22.53
CA GLN A 37 -5.46 13.23 22.40
C GLN A 37 -6.20 12.92 21.09
N ARG A 38 -5.72 11.95 20.30
CA ARG A 38 -6.46 11.49 19.09
C ARG A 38 -7.90 11.17 19.49
N ILE A 39 -8.85 11.31 18.57
CA ILE A 39 -10.29 11.14 18.84
C ILE A 39 -10.62 9.81 19.51
N ASP A 40 -9.87 8.76 19.18
CA ASP A 40 -9.99 7.41 19.74
C ASP A 40 -9.00 7.10 20.89
N GLY A 41 -8.23 8.07 21.33
CA GLY A 41 -7.30 7.96 22.45
C GLY A 41 -5.97 7.31 22.15
N ARG A 42 -5.70 6.90 20.90
CA ARG A 42 -4.41 6.31 20.49
C ARG A 42 -3.25 7.30 20.56
N GLY A 43 -2.04 6.78 20.78
CA GLY A 43 -0.80 7.51 20.58
C GLY A 43 -0.53 7.80 19.10
N ALA A 44 0.39 8.75 18.82
CA ALA A 44 0.74 9.14 17.46
C ALA A 44 1.30 7.98 16.60
N ASP A 45 1.94 7.02 17.24
CA ASP A 45 2.61 5.86 16.65
C ASP A 45 1.83 4.54 16.78
N GLU A 46 0.59 4.62 17.27
CA GLU A 46 -0.27 3.44 17.45
C GLU A 46 -1.21 3.24 16.27
N ILE A 47 -1.27 1.99 15.77
CA ILE A 47 -2.26 1.56 14.78
C ILE A 47 -3.56 1.13 15.48
N ARG A 48 -4.67 1.17 14.74
CA ARG A 48 -5.96 0.61 15.18
C ARG A 48 -5.84 -0.91 15.43
N PRO A 49 -6.77 -1.51 16.21
CA PRO A 49 -6.82 -2.95 16.36
C PRO A 49 -6.86 -3.66 15.00
N LEU A 50 -5.98 -4.65 14.81
CA LEU A 50 -5.83 -5.43 13.59
C LEU A 50 -6.31 -6.86 13.82
N ASN A 51 -7.17 -7.35 12.92
CA ASN A 51 -7.60 -8.75 12.90
C ASN A 51 -7.58 -9.31 11.48
N PHE A 52 -7.28 -10.62 11.36
CA PHE A 52 -7.34 -11.39 10.12
C PHE A 52 -8.18 -12.65 10.32
N GLU A 53 -9.21 -12.81 9.51
CA GLU A 53 -10.02 -14.02 9.43
C GLU A 53 -9.74 -14.70 8.09
N LEU A 54 -9.31 -15.97 8.15
CA LEU A 54 -8.94 -16.73 6.97
C LEU A 54 -10.12 -17.52 6.41
N ASN A 55 -10.00 -17.92 5.14
CA ASN A 55 -10.97 -18.78 4.44
C ASN A 55 -12.40 -18.23 4.40
N VAL A 56 -12.55 -16.93 4.36
CA VAL A 56 -13.86 -16.25 4.29
C VAL A 56 -14.56 -16.40 2.93
N ALA A 57 -13.81 -16.78 1.89
CA ALA A 57 -14.33 -17.11 0.56
C ALA A 57 -13.79 -18.50 0.16
N PRO A 58 -14.45 -19.61 0.53
CA PRO A 58 -13.95 -20.97 0.33
C PRO A 58 -13.59 -21.35 -1.12
N PRO A 59 -14.28 -20.85 -2.17
CA PRO A 59 -13.91 -21.14 -3.56
C PRO A 59 -12.56 -20.54 -4.00
N ALA A 60 -12.08 -19.50 -3.32
CA ALA A 60 -10.82 -18.86 -3.64
C ALA A 60 -9.60 -19.75 -3.31
N SER A 61 -8.48 -19.50 -3.97
CA SER A 61 -7.21 -20.18 -3.65
C SER A 61 -6.66 -19.77 -2.29
N GLY A 62 -6.97 -18.54 -1.86
CA GLY A 62 -6.70 -18.01 -0.53
C GLY A 62 -7.59 -16.80 -0.28
N SER A 63 -8.14 -16.64 0.92
CA SER A 63 -8.96 -15.48 1.25
C SER A 63 -8.81 -15.03 2.69
N VAL A 64 -8.91 -13.74 2.90
CA VAL A 64 -8.73 -13.06 4.19
C VAL A 64 -9.76 -11.94 4.32
N LEU A 65 -10.48 -11.90 5.42
CA LEU A 65 -11.12 -10.67 5.87
C LEU A 65 -10.14 -9.97 6.81
N VAL A 66 -9.65 -8.82 6.39
CA VAL A 66 -8.81 -7.96 7.22
C VAL A 66 -9.64 -6.83 7.82
N SER A 67 -9.51 -6.65 9.13
CA SER A 67 -10.13 -5.54 9.87
C SER A 67 -9.02 -4.70 10.52
N MET A 68 -9.04 -3.38 10.26
CA MET A 68 -8.19 -2.40 10.90
C MET A 68 -9.06 -1.31 11.50
N GLY A 69 -9.29 -1.38 12.82
CA GLY A 69 -10.38 -0.65 13.46
C GLY A 69 -11.71 -1.01 12.80
N GLU A 70 -12.46 0.00 12.38
CA GLU A 70 -13.75 -0.17 11.69
C GLU A 70 -13.59 -0.39 10.17
N THR A 71 -12.39 -0.23 9.61
CA THR A 71 -12.16 -0.56 8.19
C THR A 71 -12.09 -2.07 7.99
N ARG A 72 -12.93 -2.61 7.11
CA ARG A 72 -13.04 -4.05 6.82
C ARG A 72 -12.98 -4.31 5.32
N VAL A 73 -12.06 -5.19 4.91
CA VAL A 73 -11.84 -5.54 3.50
C VAL A 73 -11.74 -7.04 3.34
N ILE A 74 -12.51 -7.62 2.42
CA ILE A 74 -12.29 -8.99 1.96
C ILE A 74 -11.23 -8.92 0.86
N CYS A 75 -10.19 -9.75 1.00
CA CYS A 75 -9.17 -9.95 -0.01
C CYS A 75 -9.19 -11.43 -0.41
N ALA A 76 -9.52 -11.72 -1.66
CA ALA A 76 -9.58 -13.07 -2.20
C ALA A 76 -8.59 -13.22 -3.36
N VAL A 77 -7.95 -14.39 -3.44
CA VAL A 77 -6.99 -14.74 -4.49
C VAL A 77 -7.50 -15.93 -5.25
N THR A 78 -7.69 -15.76 -6.55
CA THR A 78 -8.01 -16.85 -7.49
C THR A 78 -6.81 -17.10 -8.40
N ILE A 79 -6.44 -18.36 -8.60
CA ILE A 79 -5.34 -18.75 -9.46
C ILE A 79 -5.89 -19.57 -10.63
N GLU A 80 -5.66 -19.08 -11.86
CA GLU A 80 -6.02 -19.75 -13.10
C GLU A 80 -4.77 -20.37 -13.74
N GLU A 81 -4.89 -21.61 -14.21
CA GLU A 81 -3.81 -22.35 -14.90
C GLU A 81 -3.63 -21.87 -16.37
N THR A 82 -3.76 -20.58 -16.59
CA THR A 82 -3.60 -19.93 -17.89
C THR A 82 -3.12 -18.50 -17.74
N VAL A 83 -2.45 -17.96 -18.74
CA VAL A 83 -2.03 -16.56 -18.81
C VAL A 83 -2.93 -15.76 -19.75
N PRO A 84 -2.98 -14.42 -19.59
CA PRO A 84 -3.72 -13.55 -20.49
C PRO A 84 -3.35 -13.76 -21.96
N ARG A 85 -4.33 -13.57 -22.84
CA ARG A 85 -4.18 -13.81 -24.29
C ARG A 85 -3.00 -13.04 -24.90
N TRP A 86 -2.79 -11.78 -24.48
CA TRP A 86 -1.69 -10.94 -24.97
C TRP A 86 -0.32 -11.52 -24.64
N MET A 87 -0.14 -12.18 -23.47
CA MET A 87 1.12 -12.86 -23.13
C MET A 87 1.39 -14.03 -24.07
N LYS A 88 0.35 -14.83 -24.39
CA LYS A 88 0.45 -15.95 -25.35
C LYS A 88 0.82 -15.45 -26.75
N GLU A 89 0.17 -14.37 -27.21
CA GLU A 89 0.40 -13.78 -28.53
C GLU A 89 1.79 -13.14 -28.66
N GLN A 90 2.33 -12.58 -27.58
CA GLN A 90 3.65 -11.93 -27.56
C GLN A 90 4.78 -12.88 -27.13
N GLY A 91 4.47 -14.14 -26.78
CA GLY A 91 5.48 -15.10 -26.31
C GLY A 91 6.16 -14.70 -24.99
N VAL A 92 5.45 -13.97 -24.10
CA VAL A 92 5.98 -13.58 -22.80
C VAL A 92 5.94 -14.77 -21.86
N SER A 93 7.10 -15.13 -21.26
CA SER A 93 7.23 -16.20 -20.27
C SER A 93 6.70 -15.81 -18.90
N GLY A 94 6.58 -16.82 -18.02
CA GLY A 94 6.14 -16.63 -16.64
C GLY A 94 4.63 -16.50 -16.49
N GLY A 95 4.21 -16.00 -15.34
CA GLY A 95 2.82 -15.78 -14.98
C GLY A 95 2.41 -14.31 -14.95
N TRP A 96 1.16 -14.07 -14.59
CA TRP A 96 0.60 -12.75 -14.46
C TRP A 96 -0.06 -12.56 -13.09
N LEU A 97 0.02 -11.35 -12.56
CA LEU A 97 -0.69 -10.95 -11.34
C LEU A 97 -1.39 -9.62 -11.58
N THR A 98 -2.69 -9.60 -11.31
CA THR A 98 -3.53 -8.42 -11.39
C THR A 98 -4.41 -8.30 -10.15
N ALA A 99 -4.93 -7.10 -9.90
CA ALA A 99 -5.81 -6.85 -8.76
C ALA A 99 -7.01 -6.02 -9.18
N GLU A 100 -8.13 -6.27 -8.52
CA GLU A 100 -9.34 -5.47 -8.56
C GLU A 100 -9.63 -4.90 -7.17
N TYR A 101 -10.27 -3.74 -7.13
CA TYR A 101 -10.64 -3.08 -5.89
C TYR A 101 -12.00 -2.41 -6.04
N SER A 102 -12.88 -2.66 -5.10
CA SER A 102 -14.21 -2.08 -5.07
C SER A 102 -14.61 -1.69 -3.66
N MET A 103 -15.27 -0.54 -3.54
CA MET A 103 -16.00 -0.18 -2.33
C MET A 103 -17.46 -0.56 -2.50
N LEU A 104 -17.97 -1.48 -1.69
CA LEU A 104 -19.36 -1.90 -1.77
C LEU A 104 -20.28 -0.74 -1.40
N PRO A 105 -21.51 -0.70 -1.94
CA PRO A 105 -22.42 0.44 -1.76
C PRO A 105 -22.66 0.84 -0.32
N TYR A 106 -22.71 -0.13 0.57
CA TYR A 106 -22.98 0.04 2.00
C TYR A 106 -21.72 0.26 2.84
N SER A 107 -20.53 0.29 2.21
CA SER A 107 -19.26 0.48 2.94
C SER A 107 -19.10 1.90 3.48
N THR A 108 -19.88 2.86 3.02
CA THR A 108 -19.86 4.27 3.43
C THR A 108 -21.24 4.84 3.71
N GLN A 109 -21.26 5.93 4.50
CA GLN A 109 -22.42 6.81 4.63
C GLN A 109 -22.01 8.22 4.16
N PRO A 110 -22.75 8.80 3.16
CA PRO A 110 -23.86 8.21 2.40
C PRO A 110 -23.44 7.01 1.53
N ARG A 111 -24.43 6.22 1.11
CA ARG A 111 -24.23 5.04 0.25
C ARG A 111 -23.48 5.40 -1.03
N LYS A 112 -22.41 4.66 -1.33
CA LYS A 112 -21.67 4.81 -2.60
C LYS A 112 -22.44 4.14 -3.75
N PRO A 113 -22.69 4.82 -4.89
CA PRO A 113 -23.21 4.16 -6.09
C PRO A 113 -22.24 3.10 -6.61
N ARG A 114 -22.73 2.01 -7.20
CA ARG A 114 -21.87 1.06 -7.92
C ARG A 114 -21.28 1.72 -9.16
N ASP A 115 -20.02 1.43 -9.47
CA ASP A 115 -19.34 1.99 -10.64
C ASP A 115 -20.02 1.61 -11.95
N ILE A 116 -20.53 0.38 -12.05
CA ILE A 116 -21.30 -0.08 -13.22
C ILE A 116 -22.56 0.77 -13.47
N SER A 117 -23.19 1.27 -12.41
CA SER A 117 -24.36 2.15 -12.54
C SER A 117 -24.01 3.53 -13.09
N LYS A 118 -22.73 3.92 -13.03
CA LYS A 118 -22.21 5.16 -13.60
C LYS A 118 -21.68 4.99 -15.02
N GLY A 119 -21.68 3.75 -15.56
CA GLY A 119 -21.15 3.42 -16.88
C GLY A 119 -19.63 3.54 -17.02
N ARG A 120 -18.91 3.81 -15.93
CA ARG A 120 -17.43 3.87 -15.90
C ARG A 120 -16.91 3.55 -14.50
N MET A 121 -15.72 3.01 -14.43
CA MET A 121 -15.00 2.84 -13.17
C MET A 121 -14.61 4.20 -12.57
N ASP A 122 -14.64 4.28 -11.25
CA ASP A 122 -14.12 5.42 -10.51
C ASP A 122 -12.59 5.48 -10.65
N GLY A 123 -12.05 6.66 -10.96
CA GLY A 123 -10.61 6.86 -11.12
C GLY A 123 -9.80 6.45 -9.88
N ARG A 124 -10.35 6.70 -8.67
CA ARG A 124 -9.76 6.25 -7.41
C ARG A 124 -9.70 4.71 -7.33
N SER A 125 -10.74 4.00 -7.73
CA SER A 125 -10.74 2.53 -7.73
C SER A 125 -9.67 1.99 -8.68
N VAL A 126 -9.53 2.56 -9.88
CA VAL A 126 -8.49 2.19 -10.86
C VAL A 126 -7.08 2.45 -10.32
N GLU A 127 -6.85 3.60 -9.67
CA GLU A 127 -5.58 3.92 -9.03
C GLU A 127 -5.21 2.88 -7.97
N ILE A 128 -6.14 2.54 -7.08
CA ILE A 128 -5.92 1.59 -6.00
C ILE A 128 -5.69 0.17 -6.53
N GLN A 129 -6.43 -0.28 -7.55
CA GLN A 129 -6.17 -1.56 -8.24
C GLN A 129 -4.74 -1.64 -8.73
N ARG A 130 -4.25 -0.60 -9.40
CA ARG A 130 -2.88 -0.53 -9.90
C ARG A 130 -1.86 -0.55 -8.78
N LEU A 131 -2.13 0.13 -7.67
CA LEU A 131 -1.29 0.16 -6.49
C LEU A 131 -1.19 -1.22 -5.84
N ILE A 132 -2.32 -1.91 -5.59
CA ILE A 132 -2.33 -3.28 -5.05
C ILE A 132 -1.54 -4.21 -5.98
N GLY A 133 -1.85 -4.20 -7.29
CA GLY A 133 -1.19 -5.06 -8.27
C GLY A 133 0.32 -4.86 -8.30
N ARG A 134 0.84 -3.61 -8.34
CA ARG A 134 2.29 -3.37 -8.36
C ARG A 134 2.95 -3.73 -7.03
N SER A 135 2.27 -3.50 -5.90
CA SER A 135 2.80 -3.84 -4.58
C SER A 135 3.05 -5.35 -4.44
N LEU A 136 2.13 -6.16 -4.95
CA LEU A 136 2.24 -7.62 -4.87
C LEU A 136 3.15 -8.20 -5.96
N ARG A 137 3.21 -7.60 -7.15
CA ARG A 137 4.20 -7.97 -8.17
C ARG A 137 5.64 -7.72 -7.71
N ALA A 138 5.89 -6.65 -6.95
CA ALA A 138 7.23 -6.35 -6.44
C ALA A 138 7.80 -7.44 -5.51
N VAL A 139 6.94 -8.28 -4.93
CA VAL A 139 7.34 -9.34 -3.99
C VAL A 139 7.03 -10.76 -4.51
N THR A 140 6.63 -10.88 -5.77
CA THR A 140 6.27 -12.17 -6.39
C THR A 140 7.16 -12.45 -7.59
N ASP A 141 7.80 -13.60 -7.61
CA ASP A 141 8.55 -14.10 -8.74
C ASP A 141 7.58 -14.71 -9.77
N LEU A 142 7.27 -13.92 -10.80
CA LEU A 142 6.30 -14.32 -11.82
C LEU A 142 6.84 -15.43 -12.74
N GLU A 143 8.15 -15.57 -12.89
CA GLU A 143 8.76 -16.68 -13.63
C GLU A 143 8.54 -18.00 -12.88
N LYS A 144 8.77 -18.02 -11.56
CA LYS A 144 8.50 -19.21 -10.72
C LYS A 144 7.02 -19.55 -10.64
N LEU A 145 6.12 -18.57 -10.80
CA LEU A 145 4.69 -18.82 -10.85
C LEU A 145 4.33 -19.73 -12.05
N GLY A 146 5.10 -19.65 -13.15
CA GLY A 146 4.82 -20.36 -14.40
C GLY A 146 3.57 -19.80 -15.12
N PRO A 147 3.01 -20.51 -16.10
CA PRO A 147 1.95 -19.99 -16.98
C PRO A 147 0.58 -19.90 -16.28
N ARG A 148 0.51 -19.16 -15.19
CA ARG A 148 -0.70 -18.92 -14.36
C ARG A 148 -1.04 -17.46 -14.27
N THR A 149 -2.31 -17.17 -14.04
CA THR A 149 -2.79 -15.84 -13.68
C THR A 149 -3.26 -15.83 -12.23
N ILE A 150 -2.77 -14.88 -11.45
CA ILE A 150 -3.27 -14.57 -10.12
C ILE A 150 -4.20 -13.36 -10.22
N TRP A 151 -5.46 -13.55 -9.86
CA TRP A 151 -6.45 -12.51 -9.64
C TRP A 151 -6.55 -12.21 -8.17
N ILE A 152 -6.55 -10.94 -7.81
CA ILE A 152 -6.68 -10.49 -6.41
C ILE A 152 -7.84 -9.52 -6.34
N ASP A 153 -8.91 -9.94 -5.68
CA ASP A 153 -10.12 -9.18 -5.52
C ASP A 153 -10.16 -8.59 -4.11
N CYS A 154 -10.30 -7.27 -4.00
CA CYS A 154 -10.37 -6.54 -2.74
C CYS A 154 -11.68 -5.77 -2.65
N ASP A 155 -12.60 -6.26 -1.83
CA ASP A 155 -13.91 -5.65 -1.61
C ASP A 155 -14.00 -5.01 -0.23
N VAL A 156 -14.20 -3.69 -0.20
CA VAL A 156 -14.37 -2.95 1.05
C VAL A 156 -15.80 -3.11 1.54
N LEU A 157 -15.97 -3.74 2.70
CA LEU A 157 -17.26 -3.93 3.38
C LEU A 157 -17.62 -2.73 4.24
N GLN A 158 -16.62 -2.12 4.89
CA GLN A 158 -16.79 -0.96 5.77
C GLN A 158 -15.54 -0.08 5.64
N ALA A 159 -15.72 1.21 5.47
CA ALA A 159 -14.65 2.18 5.28
C ALA A 159 -14.61 3.18 6.42
N ASP A 160 -13.47 3.22 7.10
CA ASP A 160 -13.14 4.19 8.16
C ASP A 160 -11.66 4.60 8.05
N GLY A 161 -11.29 5.20 6.91
CA GLY A 161 -9.89 5.56 6.60
C GLY A 161 -9.00 4.35 6.26
N GLY A 162 -7.93 4.58 5.51
CA GLY A 162 -6.91 3.57 5.21
C GLY A 162 -7.38 2.36 4.39
N THR A 163 -8.46 2.46 3.60
CA THR A 163 -9.00 1.30 2.86
C THR A 163 -8.00 0.71 1.85
N ARG A 164 -7.21 1.54 1.17
CA ARG A 164 -6.17 1.11 0.22
C ARG A 164 -5.02 0.37 0.91
N THR A 165 -4.58 0.85 2.06
CA THR A 165 -3.48 0.27 2.84
C THR A 165 -3.90 -1.04 3.52
N THR A 166 -5.13 -1.08 4.05
CA THR A 166 -5.74 -2.30 4.59
C THR A 166 -5.90 -3.36 3.51
N ALA A 167 -6.35 -2.98 2.29
CA ALA A 167 -6.46 -3.89 1.15
C ALA A 167 -5.10 -4.50 0.75
N ILE A 168 -4.03 -3.71 0.66
CA ILE A 168 -2.69 -4.22 0.35
C ILE A 168 -2.22 -5.21 1.41
N THR A 169 -2.40 -4.88 2.69
CA THR A 169 -1.98 -5.72 3.81
C THR A 169 -2.75 -7.04 3.84
N GLY A 170 -4.07 -7.00 3.62
CA GLY A 170 -4.91 -8.20 3.53
C GLY A 170 -4.59 -9.06 2.30
N ALA A 171 -4.42 -8.41 1.14
CA ALA A 171 -4.10 -9.08 -0.12
C ALA A 171 -2.72 -9.77 -0.08
N SER A 172 -1.74 -9.18 0.59
CA SER A 172 -0.43 -9.81 0.84
C SER A 172 -0.59 -11.13 1.61
N LEU A 173 -1.38 -11.14 2.67
CA LEU A 173 -1.63 -12.36 3.44
C LEU A 173 -2.42 -13.39 2.63
N ALA A 174 -3.48 -12.98 1.91
CA ALA A 174 -4.27 -13.87 1.05
C ALA A 174 -3.41 -14.51 -0.05
N LEU A 175 -2.52 -13.73 -0.68
CA LEU A 175 -1.57 -14.22 -1.68
C LEU A 175 -0.58 -15.23 -1.09
N ALA A 176 -0.05 -14.97 0.10
CA ALA A 176 0.85 -15.90 0.78
C ALA A 176 0.16 -17.24 1.08
N VAL A 177 -1.12 -17.22 1.50
CA VAL A 177 -1.93 -18.42 1.71
C VAL A 177 -2.13 -19.18 0.40
N ALA A 178 -2.50 -18.49 -0.69
CA ALA A 178 -2.72 -19.09 -2.00
C ALA A 178 -1.44 -19.70 -2.59
N CYS A 179 -0.29 -19.01 -2.49
CA CYS A 179 0.99 -19.53 -2.94
C CYS A 179 1.43 -20.79 -2.17
N ARG A 180 1.19 -20.83 -0.85
CA ARG A 180 1.46 -22.03 -0.04
C ARG A 180 0.55 -23.20 -0.40
N LYS A 181 -0.71 -22.92 -0.80
CA LYS A 181 -1.63 -23.96 -1.30
C LYS A 181 -1.08 -24.61 -2.57
N LEU A 182 -0.53 -23.82 -3.52
CA LEU A 182 0.11 -24.40 -4.73
C LEU A 182 1.26 -25.35 -4.39
N VAL A 183 2.08 -25.02 -3.40
CA VAL A 183 3.18 -25.90 -2.96
C VAL A 183 2.63 -27.17 -2.28
N ARG A 184 1.64 -27.02 -1.41
CA ARG A 184 0.99 -28.17 -0.75
C ARG A 184 0.33 -29.12 -1.74
N GLU A 185 -0.25 -28.59 -2.84
CA GLU A 185 -0.85 -29.35 -3.93
C GLU A 185 0.20 -29.88 -4.93
N ARG A 186 1.49 -29.66 -4.66
CA ARG A 186 2.63 -30.08 -5.52
C ARG A 186 2.57 -29.49 -6.94
N LYS A 187 1.92 -28.34 -7.09
CA LYS A 187 1.89 -27.59 -8.36
C LYS A 187 3.13 -26.70 -8.55
N LEU A 188 3.80 -26.38 -7.45
CA LEU A 188 5.08 -25.65 -7.41
C LEU A 188 5.98 -26.26 -6.33
N ASP A 189 7.30 -26.20 -6.56
CA ASP A 189 8.30 -26.70 -5.59
C ASP A 189 8.50 -25.71 -4.42
N ALA A 190 8.31 -24.43 -4.67
CA ALA A 190 8.45 -23.36 -3.68
C ALA A 190 7.43 -22.23 -3.93
N PRO A 191 7.05 -21.48 -2.89
CA PRO A 191 6.14 -20.35 -3.08
C PRO A 191 6.75 -19.30 -4.01
N PRO A 192 6.01 -18.78 -5.01
CA PRO A 192 6.49 -17.70 -5.87
C PRO A 192 6.54 -16.35 -5.13
N MET A 193 5.72 -16.14 -4.10
CA MET A 193 5.80 -14.96 -3.24
C MET A 193 7.04 -15.06 -2.34
N GLN A 194 7.95 -14.09 -2.47
CA GLN A 194 9.26 -14.10 -1.81
C GLN A 194 9.26 -13.40 -0.46
N LYS A 195 8.47 -12.34 -0.32
CA LYS A 195 8.43 -11.47 0.85
C LYS A 195 6.98 -11.06 1.15
N LEU A 196 6.67 -10.83 2.42
CA LEU A 196 5.43 -10.14 2.81
C LEU A 196 5.56 -8.65 2.54
N VAL A 197 4.43 -8.03 2.23
CA VAL A 197 4.29 -6.59 2.10
C VAL A 197 3.13 -6.10 2.94
N ALA A 198 3.28 -4.93 3.52
CA ALA A 198 2.20 -4.24 4.23
C ALA A 198 2.17 -2.76 3.86
N ALA A 199 1.05 -2.12 4.13
CA ALA A 199 0.86 -0.71 3.86
C ALA A 199 0.15 -0.03 5.03
N VAL A 200 0.46 1.24 5.24
CA VAL A 200 -0.15 2.07 6.27
C VAL A 200 -0.34 3.51 5.77
N SER A 201 -1.42 4.16 6.20
CA SER A 201 -1.61 5.59 6.05
C SER A 201 -0.97 6.34 7.22
N ALA A 202 -0.53 7.57 6.98
CA ALA A 202 -0.07 8.49 7.98
C ALA A 202 -0.38 9.93 7.54
N GLY A 203 -0.22 10.89 8.41
CA GLY A 203 -0.45 12.27 8.04
C GLY A 203 0.08 13.25 9.08
N ILE A 204 0.02 14.54 8.75
CA ILE A 204 0.34 15.62 9.66
C ILE A 204 -0.95 16.25 10.17
N LEU A 205 -1.27 16.00 11.42
CA LEU A 205 -2.40 16.61 12.13
C LEU A 205 -1.87 17.62 13.13
N GLU A 206 -2.33 18.88 13.08
CA GLU A 206 -1.87 19.95 14.00
C GLU A 206 -0.33 20.00 14.13
N ARG A 207 0.39 19.91 13.00
CA ARG A 207 1.86 19.91 12.90
C ARG A 207 2.56 18.68 13.48
N LYS A 208 1.86 17.62 13.82
CA LYS A 208 2.42 16.34 14.32
C LYS A 208 2.15 15.23 13.37
N ALA A 209 3.15 14.36 13.19
CA ALA A 209 3.00 13.13 12.44
C ALA A 209 2.20 12.11 13.27
N ILE A 210 1.19 11.51 12.65
CA ILE A 210 0.40 10.40 13.21
C ILE A 210 0.26 9.29 12.17
N VAL A 211 0.15 8.05 12.62
CA VAL A 211 0.06 6.87 11.76
C VAL A 211 -1.32 6.20 11.85
N ASP A 212 -1.73 5.53 10.78
CA ASP A 212 -2.99 4.81 10.66
C ASP A 212 -4.20 5.70 10.94
N LEU A 213 -4.49 6.58 9.98
CA LEU A 213 -5.58 7.54 10.05
C LEU A 213 -6.93 6.84 9.97
N ASN A 214 -7.86 7.17 10.89
CA ASN A 214 -9.27 6.92 10.70
C ASN A 214 -9.89 7.97 9.75
N TYR A 215 -11.17 7.81 9.38
CA TYR A 215 -11.82 8.70 8.41
C TYR A 215 -11.89 10.17 8.87
N GLU A 216 -12.12 10.42 10.16
CA GLU A 216 -12.19 11.78 10.68
C GLU A 216 -10.82 12.46 10.71
N GLU A 217 -9.76 11.73 11.01
CA GLU A 217 -8.39 12.22 10.97
C GLU A 217 -7.93 12.48 9.52
N ASP A 218 -8.24 11.56 8.60
CA ASP A 218 -7.92 11.66 7.16
C ASP A 218 -8.47 12.94 6.52
N LYS A 219 -9.63 13.43 6.98
CA LYS A 219 -10.21 14.70 6.55
C LYS A 219 -9.52 15.95 7.12
N LEU A 220 -8.80 15.81 8.22
CA LEU A 220 -8.24 16.93 8.98
C LEU A 220 -6.74 17.07 8.82
N VAL A 221 -6.04 16.06 8.29
CA VAL A 221 -4.59 16.14 8.09
C VAL A 221 -4.25 17.16 7.02
N SER A 222 -3.20 17.94 7.28
CA SER A 222 -2.65 18.88 6.30
C SER A 222 -1.74 18.21 5.26
N VAL A 223 -1.28 16.99 5.56
CA VAL A 223 -0.46 16.16 4.68
C VAL A 223 -1.00 14.73 4.74
N ASP A 224 -1.42 14.19 3.60
CA ASP A 224 -1.72 12.76 3.42
C ASP A 224 -0.45 12.02 3.03
N PHE A 225 -0.21 10.89 3.68
CA PHE A 225 0.95 10.04 3.44
C PHE A 225 0.54 8.58 3.43
N ASN A 226 1.00 7.84 2.43
CA ASN A 226 0.80 6.41 2.32
C ASN A 226 2.13 5.72 2.07
N LEU A 227 2.42 4.68 2.83
CA LEU A 227 3.64 3.91 2.75
C LEU A 227 3.33 2.45 2.48
N VAL A 228 4.01 1.88 1.48
CA VAL A 228 4.02 0.43 1.20
C VAL A 228 5.45 -0.05 1.29
N ALA A 229 5.72 -1.02 2.16
CA ALA A 229 7.04 -1.59 2.31
C ALA A 229 7.01 -3.10 2.56
N THR A 230 8.13 -3.75 2.24
CA THR A 230 8.35 -5.18 2.44
C THR A 230 8.74 -5.48 3.88
N GLU A 231 8.75 -6.76 4.22
CA GLU A 231 9.20 -7.26 5.53
C GLU A 231 10.68 -6.98 5.83
N ASP A 232 11.48 -6.70 4.78
CA ASP A 232 12.90 -6.31 4.91
C ASP A 232 13.06 -4.79 5.07
N GLY A 233 11.95 -4.03 5.05
CA GLY A 233 11.95 -2.58 5.17
C GLY A 233 12.23 -1.82 3.86
N GLU A 234 12.26 -2.53 2.72
CA GLU A 234 12.39 -1.91 1.40
C GLU A 234 11.07 -1.29 0.97
N PHE A 235 11.13 -0.11 0.39
CA PHE A 235 9.93 0.60 -0.06
C PHE A 235 9.46 0.09 -1.41
N VAL A 236 8.17 -0.16 -1.51
CA VAL A 236 7.48 -0.39 -2.78
C VAL A 236 6.87 0.90 -3.29
N GLU A 237 6.29 1.68 -2.38
CA GLU A 237 5.72 2.99 -2.71
C GLU A 237 5.76 3.93 -1.51
N VAL A 238 6.09 5.18 -1.79
CA VAL A 238 5.98 6.31 -0.86
C VAL A 238 5.18 7.38 -1.57
N GLN A 239 3.99 7.67 -1.09
CA GLN A 239 3.11 8.71 -1.60
C GLN A 239 2.91 9.76 -0.51
N SER A 240 3.14 11.03 -0.81
CA SER A 240 2.88 12.13 0.10
C SER A 240 2.32 13.32 -0.66
N SER A 241 1.28 13.92 -0.13
CA SER A 241 0.64 15.10 -0.69
C SER A 241 0.30 16.10 0.41
N GLY A 242 0.70 17.36 0.21
CA GLY A 242 0.22 18.45 1.05
C GLY A 242 -1.13 18.92 0.53
N GLU A 243 -2.17 18.83 1.35
CA GLU A 243 -3.50 19.35 1.06
C GLU A 243 -3.60 20.76 1.65
N GLU A 244 -3.61 21.79 0.80
CA GLU A 244 -3.60 23.21 1.18
C GLU A 244 -2.39 23.64 2.04
N ALA A 245 -1.36 22.80 2.18
CA ALA A 245 -0.14 23.05 2.95
C ALA A 245 1.09 22.43 2.30
N THR A 246 2.27 22.95 2.68
CA THR A 246 3.56 22.32 2.37
C THR A 246 4.09 21.60 3.60
N PHE A 247 4.98 20.65 3.42
CA PHE A 247 5.67 19.96 4.51
C PHE A 247 7.18 19.94 4.29
N SER A 248 7.91 19.87 5.40
CA SER A 248 9.38 19.88 5.40
C SER A 248 9.96 18.49 5.27
N GLY A 249 11.27 18.41 4.92
CA GLY A 249 12.01 17.14 4.94
C GLY A 249 11.97 16.45 6.31
N LEU A 250 12.05 17.22 7.42
CA LEU A 250 11.94 16.65 8.77
C LEU A 250 10.59 15.98 9.03
N GLN A 251 9.51 16.60 8.57
CA GLN A 251 8.17 15.99 8.68
C GLN A 251 8.04 14.72 7.82
N LEU A 252 8.67 14.70 6.65
CA LEU A 252 8.74 13.48 5.83
C LEU A 252 9.50 12.36 6.56
N ASP A 253 10.62 12.67 7.21
CA ASP A 253 11.42 11.72 7.97
C ASP A 253 10.64 11.16 9.17
N GLU A 254 9.85 12.01 9.86
CA GLU A 254 8.95 11.58 10.94
C GLU A 254 7.86 10.62 10.42
N LEU A 255 7.20 10.95 9.30
CA LEU A 255 6.18 10.09 8.67
C LEU A 255 6.77 8.75 8.23
N LEU A 256 7.95 8.75 7.64
CA LEU A 256 8.68 7.52 7.26
C LEU A 256 9.02 6.67 8.48
N THR A 257 9.45 7.29 9.58
CA THR A 257 9.80 6.59 10.82
C THR A 257 8.58 5.91 11.43
N LEU A 258 7.47 6.64 11.57
CA LEU A 258 6.22 6.09 12.09
C LEU A 258 5.66 5.00 11.17
N GLY A 259 5.67 5.24 9.85
CA GLY A 259 5.21 4.28 8.87
C GLY A 259 5.98 2.97 8.89
N ARG A 260 7.31 3.02 8.98
CA ARG A 260 8.16 1.80 9.11
C ARG A 260 7.85 1.01 10.37
N LYS A 261 7.67 1.70 11.51
CA LYS A 261 7.29 1.04 12.77
C LYS A 261 5.95 0.32 12.65
N ALA A 262 4.95 1.00 12.10
CA ALA A 262 3.63 0.42 11.88
C ALA A 262 3.67 -0.78 10.93
N ILE A 263 4.39 -0.68 9.81
CA ILE A 263 4.57 -1.81 8.88
C ILE A 263 5.22 -3.01 9.56
N GLY A 264 6.22 -2.80 10.41
CA GLY A 264 6.81 -3.88 11.21
C GLY A 264 5.77 -4.60 12.07
N THR A 265 4.84 -3.87 12.68
CA THR A 265 3.73 -4.43 13.46
C THR A 265 2.77 -5.24 12.57
N LEU A 266 2.38 -4.70 11.41
CA LEU A 266 1.50 -5.35 10.44
C LEU A 266 2.10 -6.65 9.90
N ILE A 267 3.37 -6.64 9.52
CA ILE A 267 4.13 -7.82 9.05
C ILE A 267 4.22 -8.87 10.16
N GLY A 268 4.50 -8.45 11.41
CA GLY A 268 4.51 -9.34 12.57
C GLY A 268 3.19 -10.08 12.76
N ALA A 269 2.07 -9.38 12.60
CA ALA A 269 0.74 -9.97 12.67
C ALA A 269 0.48 -10.95 11.50
N GLN A 270 0.85 -10.60 10.25
CA GLN A 270 0.75 -11.50 9.10
C GLN A 270 1.57 -12.79 9.33
N ARG A 271 2.81 -12.69 9.82
CA ARG A 271 3.67 -13.83 10.14
C ARG A 271 3.04 -14.73 11.21
N THR A 272 2.46 -14.14 12.24
CA THR A 272 1.78 -14.88 13.31
C THR A 272 0.62 -15.72 12.77
N VAL A 273 -0.19 -15.16 11.88
CA VAL A 273 -1.30 -15.86 11.24
C VAL A 273 -0.78 -16.99 10.34
N LEU A 274 0.25 -16.72 9.53
CA LEU A 274 0.84 -17.72 8.62
C LEU A 274 1.51 -18.86 9.36
N ALA A 275 2.08 -18.64 10.54
CA ALA A 275 2.66 -19.69 11.37
C ALA A 275 1.60 -20.65 11.92
N ARG A 276 0.41 -20.13 12.29
CA ARG A 276 -0.71 -20.96 12.76
C ARG A 276 -1.21 -21.95 11.70
N ILE A 277 -1.26 -21.53 10.43
CA ILE A 277 -1.68 -22.40 9.32
C ILE A 277 -0.72 -23.58 9.12
N MET A 278 0.56 -23.42 9.47
CA MET A 278 1.57 -24.48 9.31
C MET A 278 1.46 -25.56 10.41
N VAL A 279 0.86 -25.25 11.55
CA VAL A 279 0.76 -26.16 12.71
C VAL A 279 -0.53 -26.98 12.66
N THR A 280 -1.57 -26.49 11.99
CA THR A 280 -2.84 -27.22 11.89
C THR A 280 -2.78 -28.14 10.67
N PRO A 281 -2.77 -29.49 10.85
CA PRO A 281 -2.94 -30.38 9.72
C PRO A 281 -4.31 -30.11 9.07
N PRO A 282 -4.45 -30.32 7.75
CA PRO A 282 -5.74 -30.20 7.11
C PRO A 282 -6.70 -31.19 7.76
N ASP A 283 -7.82 -30.68 8.29
CA ASP A 283 -8.94 -31.53 8.65
C ASP A 283 -9.30 -32.38 7.45
N GLY A 284 -9.29 -33.73 7.65
CA GLY A 284 -9.52 -34.73 6.64
C GLY A 284 -10.98 -34.77 6.15
#